data_70108f025d814e69cbf30a3cf7e3d11a
#
_entry.id   70108f025d814e69cbf30a3cf7e3d11a
#
_cell.length_a   1.000
_cell.length_b   1.000
_cell.length_c   1.000
_cell.angle_alpha   90.00
_cell.angle_beta   90.00
_cell.angle_gamma   90.00
#
_symmetry.space_group_name_H-M   'P 1'
#
loop_
_entity.id
_entity.type
_entity.pdbx_description
1 polymer ?
#
loop_
_entity_poly.entity_id
_entity_poly.type
_entity_poly.pdbx_seq_one_letter_code
_entity_poly.pdbx_strand_id
1 'polypeptide(L)'
;MYFSYLCTRKNQINIMTMIPLENYPYTDAQIQERIAEYTRKGNPYMDEQQACRFILNCIDLTTLEGSDNRAVVEALCQKAIDFKDDARNIKSTAAVCVYPPFAAIAKEKLKGTSIHVACVAGAFPAGQSPIEVKLAEVRYALEQGADEIDMVISRGKFLEGNYQEVFDEIKAIREACANAHLKVILETGELKTADNIYKASQIAIAAGADFIKTSTGKIAVNATPESFLVMLDAIKAHYEKTGKMVSMKPAGGISDPETALKFVSILANVLGEKWMDNTHFRIGASRLANKVFDKIQ
;
A
#
# COMPACT_ATOMS: atom_id res chain seq x y z
N MET A 1 -48.54 0.25 -26.64
CA MET A 1 -48.54 -0.85 -25.68
C MET A 1 -47.23 -0.78 -24.88
N TYR A 2 -47.26 -0.04 -23.75
CA TYR A 2 -46.05 0.17 -22.90
C TYR A 2 -46.00 -0.93 -21.87
N PHE A 3 -44.92 -1.72 -21.87
CA PHE A 3 -44.61 -2.66 -20.79
C PHE A 3 -43.81 -1.95 -19.72
N SER A 4 -44.44 -1.65 -18.60
CA SER A 4 -43.77 -1.20 -17.38
C SER A 4 -43.27 -2.44 -16.61
N TYR A 5 -41.96 -2.64 -16.56
CA TYR A 5 -41.35 -3.56 -15.62
C TYR A 5 -40.98 -2.82 -14.33
N LEU A 6 -41.92 -2.86 -13.38
CA LEU A 6 -41.64 -2.53 -11.97
C LEU A 6 -40.92 -3.72 -11.34
N CYS A 7 -39.57 -3.64 -11.27
CA CYS A 7 -38.76 -4.57 -10.48
C CYS A 7 -38.59 -4.00 -9.06
N THR A 8 -39.57 -4.34 -8.19
CA THR A 8 -39.45 -4.10 -6.75
C THR A 8 -38.51 -5.11 -6.13
N ARG A 9 -37.20 -4.87 -6.16
CA ARG A 9 -36.25 -5.48 -5.21
C ARG A 9 -36.15 -4.55 -4.00
N LYS A 10 -36.80 -4.91 -2.89
CA LYS A 10 -36.45 -4.45 -1.55
C LYS A 10 -35.05 -5.03 -1.22
N ASN A 11 -34.01 -4.37 -1.67
CA ASN A 11 -32.70 -4.55 -1.10
C ASN A 11 -32.71 -3.82 0.24
N GLN A 12 -32.76 -4.56 1.34
CA GLN A 12 -32.25 -4.06 2.62
C GLN A 12 -30.76 -3.82 2.42
N ILE A 13 -30.41 -2.61 2.01
CA ILE A 13 -29.04 -2.12 2.08
C ILE A 13 -28.75 -2.03 3.59
N ASN A 14 -28.01 -2.98 4.11
CA ASN A 14 -27.34 -2.80 5.39
C ASN A 14 -26.40 -1.59 5.19
N ILE A 15 -26.89 -0.40 5.54
CA ILE A 15 -26.07 0.80 5.62
C ILE A 15 -25.12 0.54 6.78
N MET A 16 -23.95 0.03 6.45
CA MET A 16 -22.87 -0.10 7.42
C MET A 16 -22.40 1.33 7.69
N THR A 17 -22.90 1.91 8.76
CA THR A 17 -22.56 3.28 9.18
C THR A 17 -21.05 3.33 9.45
N MET A 18 -20.40 4.31 8.86
CA MET A 18 -18.97 4.57 9.13
C MET A 18 -18.75 4.73 10.64
N ILE A 19 -17.67 4.14 11.15
CA ILE A 19 -17.28 4.34 12.55
C ILE A 19 -17.00 5.81 12.83
N PRO A 20 -17.23 6.31 14.07
CA PRO A 20 -16.81 7.64 14.47
C PRO A 20 -15.30 7.81 14.25
N LEU A 21 -14.91 8.84 13.50
CA LEU A 21 -13.51 9.17 13.27
C LEU A 21 -12.95 9.92 14.46
N GLU A 22 -11.77 9.51 14.89
CA GLU A 22 -11.03 10.15 15.96
C GLU A 22 -10.00 11.14 15.37
N ASN A 23 -9.74 12.23 16.07
CA ASN A 23 -8.66 13.14 15.74
C ASN A 23 -7.32 12.53 16.14
N TYR A 24 -6.26 12.92 15.44
CA TYR A 24 -4.92 12.46 15.77
C TYR A 24 -4.46 13.04 17.12
N PRO A 25 -3.96 12.20 18.06
CA PRO A 25 -3.75 12.65 19.44
C PRO A 25 -2.43 13.40 19.69
N TYR A 26 -1.54 13.48 18.70
CA TYR A 26 -0.21 14.08 18.87
C TYR A 26 -0.03 15.34 18.05
N THR A 27 0.72 16.29 18.58
CA THR A 27 1.16 17.50 17.88
C THR A 27 2.33 17.21 16.94
N ASP A 28 2.60 18.12 15.99
CA ASP A 28 3.74 17.99 15.06
C ASP A 28 5.08 17.91 15.83
N ALA A 29 5.25 18.63 16.91
CA ALA A 29 6.43 18.55 17.76
C ALA A 29 6.62 17.15 18.38
N GLN A 30 5.55 16.55 18.88
CA GLN A 30 5.57 15.19 19.41
C GLN A 30 5.83 14.13 18.33
N ILE A 31 5.34 14.34 17.11
CA ILE A 31 5.65 13.47 15.96
C ILE A 31 7.16 13.49 15.70
N GLN A 32 7.77 14.67 15.64
CA GLN A 32 9.21 14.82 15.40
C GLN A 32 10.05 14.18 16.52
N GLU A 33 9.67 14.40 17.76
CA GLU A 33 10.35 13.80 18.92
C GLU A 33 10.31 12.27 18.86
N ARG A 34 9.15 11.68 18.58
CA ARG A 34 8.98 10.22 18.46
C ARG A 34 9.78 9.65 17.30
N ILE A 35 9.82 10.33 16.14
CA ILE A 35 10.63 9.92 15.00
C ILE A 35 12.13 9.92 15.36
N ALA A 36 12.60 10.99 16.00
CA ALA A 36 13.98 11.10 16.45
C ALA A 36 14.34 9.99 17.44
N GLU A 37 13.46 9.71 18.40
CA GLU A 37 13.63 8.65 19.38
C GLU A 37 13.72 7.27 18.71
N TYR A 38 12.76 6.91 17.84
CA TYR A 38 12.72 5.61 17.19
C TYR A 38 13.88 5.41 16.20
N THR A 39 14.29 6.47 15.52
CA THR A 39 15.49 6.42 14.66
C THR A 39 16.77 6.18 15.48
N ARG A 40 16.90 6.83 16.64
CA ARG A 40 18.03 6.64 17.55
C ARG A 40 18.07 5.25 18.19
N LYS A 41 16.90 4.70 18.56
CA LYS A 41 16.78 3.35 19.10
C LYS A 41 17.13 2.26 18.09
N GLY A 42 16.95 2.56 16.81
CA GLY A 42 17.12 1.57 15.75
C GLY A 42 16.09 0.45 15.79
N ASN A 43 16.36 -0.63 15.07
CA ASN A 43 15.53 -1.83 15.06
C ASN A 43 15.98 -2.79 16.17
N PRO A 44 15.12 -3.12 17.16
CA PRO A 44 15.50 -4.01 18.26
C PRO A 44 15.51 -5.51 17.88
N TYR A 45 14.98 -5.88 16.71
CA TYR A 45 14.78 -7.28 16.30
C TYR A 45 15.79 -7.76 15.25
N MET A 46 16.51 -6.85 14.58
CA MET A 46 17.38 -7.15 13.46
C MET A 46 18.62 -6.27 13.52
N ASP A 47 19.78 -6.84 13.24
CA ASP A 47 20.97 -6.07 12.90
C ASP A 47 20.82 -5.42 11.49
N GLU A 48 21.80 -4.60 11.10
CA GLU A 48 21.73 -3.86 9.83
C GLU A 48 21.71 -4.81 8.61
N GLN A 49 22.45 -5.91 8.64
CA GLN A 49 22.48 -6.87 7.54
C GLN A 49 21.16 -7.65 7.41
N GLN A 50 20.60 -8.05 8.55
CA GLN A 50 19.27 -8.67 8.60
C GLN A 50 18.18 -7.69 8.13
N ALA A 51 18.26 -6.43 8.55
CA ALA A 51 17.32 -5.38 8.12
C ALA A 51 17.44 -5.08 6.61
N CYS A 52 18.63 -5.10 6.02
CA CYS A 52 18.80 -4.97 4.57
C CYS A 52 18.16 -6.16 3.81
N ARG A 53 18.35 -7.40 4.27
CA ARG A 53 17.67 -8.57 3.69
C ARG A 53 16.17 -8.48 3.83
N PHE A 54 15.67 -8.05 4.97
CA PHE A 54 14.25 -7.81 5.22
C PHE A 54 13.69 -6.71 4.29
N ILE A 55 14.37 -5.57 4.17
CA ILE A 55 13.96 -4.49 3.27
C ILE A 55 13.85 -5.00 1.84
N LEU A 56 14.85 -5.70 1.32
CA LEU A 56 14.81 -6.23 -0.05
C LEU A 56 13.61 -7.16 -0.27
N ASN A 57 13.37 -8.06 0.68
CA ASN A 57 12.23 -8.99 0.62
C ASN A 57 10.87 -8.31 0.77
N CYS A 58 10.82 -7.07 1.30
CA CYS A 58 9.60 -6.28 1.42
C CYS A 58 9.36 -5.33 0.24
N ILE A 59 10.24 -5.28 -0.75
CA ILE A 59 10.05 -4.37 -1.89
C ILE A 59 8.97 -4.88 -2.83
N ASP A 60 8.02 -3.99 -3.16
CA ASP A 60 7.22 -4.07 -4.37
C ASP A 60 7.99 -3.33 -5.47
N LEU A 61 8.71 -4.08 -6.33
CA LEU A 61 9.54 -3.52 -7.40
C LEU A 61 8.63 -2.93 -8.47
N THR A 62 8.71 -1.60 -8.68
CA THR A 62 7.64 -0.84 -9.34
C THR A 62 8.12 -0.20 -10.62
N THR A 63 7.30 -0.33 -11.69
CA THR A 63 7.31 0.54 -12.87
C THR A 63 5.88 0.97 -13.19
N LEU A 64 5.67 2.28 -13.30
CA LEU A 64 4.35 2.90 -13.53
C LEU A 64 4.52 4.12 -14.43
N GLU A 65 5.26 3.95 -15.52
CA GLU A 65 5.48 5.02 -16.50
C GLU A 65 4.55 4.88 -17.71
N GLY A 66 4.11 5.99 -18.29
CA GLY A 66 3.26 5.98 -19.47
C GLY A 66 3.94 5.36 -20.71
N SER A 67 5.27 5.19 -20.67
CA SER A 67 6.07 4.55 -21.70
C SER A 67 6.35 3.07 -21.46
N ASP A 68 5.82 2.49 -20.36
CA ASP A 68 6.01 1.07 -20.08
C ASP A 68 5.48 0.20 -21.22
N ASN A 69 6.18 -0.88 -21.47
CA ASN A 69 5.86 -1.85 -22.49
C ASN A 69 6.27 -3.25 -22.05
N ARG A 70 5.96 -4.26 -22.87
CA ARG A 70 6.28 -5.67 -22.58
C ARG A 70 7.74 -5.87 -22.16
N ALA A 71 8.70 -5.34 -22.93
CA ALA A 71 10.13 -5.56 -22.66
C ALA A 71 10.56 -4.95 -21.32
N VAL A 72 10.05 -3.77 -20.96
CA VAL A 72 10.30 -3.13 -19.68
C VAL A 72 9.76 -3.97 -18.51
N VAL A 73 8.55 -4.50 -18.64
CA VAL A 73 7.93 -5.32 -17.60
C VAL A 73 8.61 -6.69 -17.47
N GLU A 74 8.96 -7.34 -18.59
CA GLU A 74 9.71 -8.60 -18.55
C GLU A 74 11.10 -8.42 -17.91
N ALA A 75 11.80 -7.32 -18.20
CA ALA A 75 13.07 -6.98 -17.56
C ALA A 75 12.91 -6.70 -16.06
N LEU A 76 11.83 -6.00 -15.65
CA LEU A 76 11.51 -5.77 -14.23
C LEU A 76 11.29 -7.11 -13.50
N CYS A 77 10.51 -8.02 -14.09
CA CYS A 77 10.26 -9.33 -13.50
C CYS A 77 11.55 -10.15 -13.38
N GLN A 78 12.39 -10.16 -14.45
CA GLN A 78 13.67 -10.84 -14.39
C GLN A 78 14.56 -10.29 -13.27
N LYS A 79 14.65 -8.96 -13.15
CA LYS A 79 15.38 -8.30 -12.07
C LYS A 79 14.87 -8.70 -10.68
N ALA A 80 13.55 -8.81 -10.51
CA ALA A 80 12.96 -9.26 -9.25
C ALA A 80 13.37 -10.70 -8.91
N ILE A 81 13.47 -11.58 -9.91
CA ILE A 81 13.94 -12.97 -9.77
C ILE A 81 15.42 -13.00 -9.42
N ASP A 82 16.24 -12.20 -10.10
CA ASP A 82 17.71 -12.18 -9.99
C ASP A 82 18.21 -11.68 -8.62
N PHE A 83 17.36 -11.04 -7.82
CA PHE A 83 17.72 -10.67 -6.45
C PHE A 83 17.79 -11.87 -5.49
N LYS A 84 17.25 -13.04 -5.87
CA LYS A 84 17.39 -14.22 -5.02
C LYS A 84 18.81 -14.74 -5.05
N ASP A 85 19.41 -14.88 -3.87
CA ASP A 85 20.74 -15.45 -3.69
C ASP A 85 20.77 -16.33 -2.43
N ASP A 86 20.66 -17.62 -2.63
CA ASP A 86 20.57 -18.59 -1.54
C ASP A 86 21.90 -18.69 -0.76
N ALA A 87 23.05 -18.40 -1.40
CA ALA A 87 24.35 -18.44 -0.72
C ALA A 87 24.52 -17.30 0.31
N ARG A 88 23.91 -16.14 0.03
CA ARG A 88 23.86 -14.99 0.95
C ARG A 88 22.58 -14.93 1.79
N ASN A 89 21.74 -15.96 1.73
CA ASN A 89 20.42 -16.00 2.36
C ASN A 89 19.55 -14.78 1.99
N ILE A 90 19.53 -14.42 0.70
CA ILE A 90 18.74 -13.34 0.15
C ILE A 90 17.51 -13.92 -0.56
N LYS A 91 16.32 -13.48 -0.15
CA LYS A 91 15.06 -13.78 -0.84
C LYS A 91 14.82 -12.75 -1.95
N SER A 92 13.99 -13.12 -2.94
CA SER A 92 13.49 -12.18 -3.96
C SER A 92 12.70 -11.03 -3.34
N THR A 93 12.39 -10.02 -4.14
CA THR A 93 11.42 -8.99 -3.76
C THR A 93 10.03 -9.59 -3.51
N ALA A 94 9.16 -8.89 -2.77
CA ALA A 94 7.83 -9.38 -2.43
C ALA A 94 6.89 -9.42 -3.64
N ALA A 95 6.94 -8.36 -4.46
CA ALA A 95 6.08 -8.23 -5.63
C ALA A 95 6.76 -7.42 -6.73
N VAL A 96 6.20 -7.51 -7.94
CA VAL A 96 6.31 -6.45 -8.95
C VAL A 96 5.01 -5.66 -8.98
N CYS A 97 5.09 -4.33 -9.21
CA CYS A 97 3.92 -3.47 -9.27
C CYS A 97 3.87 -2.77 -10.63
N VAL A 98 2.78 -2.99 -11.38
CA VAL A 98 2.61 -2.58 -12.77
C VAL A 98 1.20 -2.04 -13.04
N TYR A 99 0.97 -1.46 -14.21
CA TYR A 99 -0.37 -1.16 -14.70
C TYR A 99 -1.13 -2.44 -15.13
N PRO A 100 -2.47 -2.45 -15.04
CA PRO A 100 -3.29 -3.64 -15.33
C PRO A 100 -3.02 -4.34 -16.68
N PRO A 101 -2.75 -3.63 -17.81
CA PRO A 101 -2.46 -4.27 -19.08
C PRO A 101 -1.22 -5.18 -19.08
N PHE A 102 -0.36 -5.04 -18.08
CA PHE A 102 0.88 -5.81 -17.95
C PHE A 102 0.79 -6.97 -16.95
N ALA A 103 -0.34 -7.12 -16.26
CA ALA A 103 -0.50 -8.15 -15.21
C ALA A 103 -0.25 -9.56 -15.75
N ALA A 104 -0.85 -9.93 -16.90
CA ALA A 104 -0.69 -11.26 -17.51
C ALA A 104 0.77 -11.54 -17.91
N ILE A 105 1.48 -10.53 -18.41
CA ILE A 105 2.91 -10.64 -18.78
C ILE A 105 3.75 -10.89 -17.53
N ALA A 106 3.52 -10.11 -16.47
CA ALA A 106 4.22 -10.27 -15.22
C ALA A 106 3.92 -11.63 -14.56
N LYS A 107 2.64 -12.05 -14.58
CA LYS A 107 2.22 -13.35 -14.03
C LYS A 107 2.87 -14.52 -14.71
N GLU A 108 2.94 -14.51 -16.06
CA GLU A 108 3.62 -15.55 -16.82
C GLU A 108 5.12 -15.59 -16.54
N LYS A 109 5.78 -14.42 -16.52
CA LYS A 109 7.23 -14.33 -16.29
C LYS A 109 7.63 -14.75 -14.87
N LEU A 110 6.76 -14.52 -13.87
CA LEU A 110 7.00 -14.86 -12.46
C LEU A 110 6.50 -16.25 -12.07
N LYS A 111 6.00 -17.04 -13.03
CA LYS A 111 5.50 -18.38 -12.76
C LYS A 111 6.55 -19.26 -12.07
N GLY A 112 6.15 -19.94 -11.00
CA GLY A 112 7.05 -20.79 -10.19
C GLY A 112 7.91 -20.04 -9.18
N THR A 113 7.72 -18.72 -9.02
CA THR A 113 8.34 -17.93 -7.96
C THR A 113 7.33 -17.59 -6.88
N SER A 114 7.78 -17.03 -5.76
CA SER A 114 6.93 -16.48 -4.68
C SER A 114 6.64 -14.99 -4.86
N ILE A 115 7.03 -14.39 -5.98
CA ILE A 115 6.87 -12.95 -6.24
C ILE A 115 5.43 -12.69 -6.70
N HIS A 116 4.72 -11.82 -6.00
CA HIS A 116 3.36 -11.45 -6.36
C HIS A 116 3.31 -10.44 -7.51
N VAL A 117 2.18 -10.38 -8.20
CA VAL A 117 1.85 -9.33 -9.17
C VAL A 117 0.86 -8.37 -8.51
N ALA A 118 1.32 -7.15 -8.23
CA ALA A 118 0.49 -6.06 -7.78
C ALA A 118 0.12 -5.16 -8.97
N CYS A 119 -1.14 -4.73 -9.05
CA CYS A 119 -1.60 -3.77 -10.04
C CYS A 119 -2.17 -2.52 -9.39
N VAL A 120 -1.78 -1.35 -9.89
CA VAL A 120 -2.48 -0.12 -9.54
C VAL A 120 -3.86 -0.10 -10.22
N ALA A 121 -4.87 0.42 -9.52
CA ALA A 121 -6.23 0.54 -10.05
C ALA A 121 -7.01 1.66 -9.37
N GLY A 122 -8.31 1.78 -9.67
CA GLY A 122 -9.15 2.82 -9.10
C GLY A 122 -8.90 4.19 -9.73
N ALA A 123 -8.64 4.22 -11.04
CA ALA A 123 -8.26 5.40 -11.81
C ALA A 123 -6.93 6.03 -11.33
N PHE A 124 -5.94 5.16 -11.03
CA PHE A 124 -4.60 5.59 -10.63
C PHE A 124 -3.93 6.46 -11.71
N PRO A 125 -3.23 7.57 -11.35
CA PRO A 125 -2.94 8.02 -9.98
C PRO A 125 -3.97 9.01 -9.41
N ALA A 126 -4.92 9.51 -10.21
CA ALA A 126 -5.78 10.63 -9.83
C ALA A 126 -6.99 10.23 -8.96
N GLY A 127 -7.50 9.01 -9.10
CA GLY A 127 -8.71 8.57 -8.43
C GLY A 127 -10.00 9.21 -8.98
N GLN A 128 -9.95 9.88 -10.15
CA GLN A 128 -11.01 10.71 -10.70
C GLN A 128 -11.82 10.00 -11.80
N SER A 129 -12.50 8.92 -11.41
CA SER A 129 -13.44 8.22 -12.31
C SER A 129 -14.68 7.75 -11.55
N PRO A 130 -15.83 7.57 -12.23
CA PRO A 130 -16.98 6.92 -11.63
C PRO A 130 -16.64 5.53 -11.07
N ILE A 131 -17.38 5.12 -10.05
CA ILE A 131 -17.10 3.85 -9.35
C ILE A 131 -17.18 2.63 -10.29
N GLU A 132 -18.10 2.64 -11.26
CA GLU A 132 -18.26 1.56 -12.22
C GLU A 132 -16.99 1.34 -13.05
N VAL A 133 -16.31 2.44 -13.45
CA VAL A 133 -15.05 2.39 -14.19
C VAL A 133 -13.92 1.84 -13.30
N LYS A 134 -13.82 2.30 -12.05
CA LYS A 134 -12.84 1.79 -11.08
C LYS A 134 -13.03 0.30 -10.83
N LEU A 135 -14.27 -0.16 -10.66
CA LEU A 135 -14.59 -1.58 -10.48
C LEU A 135 -14.29 -2.43 -11.72
N ALA A 136 -14.51 -1.88 -12.92
CA ALA A 136 -14.15 -2.55 -14.16
C ALA A 136 -12.63 -2.72 -14.29
N GLU A 137 -11.84 -1.71 -13.94
CA GLU A 137 -10.37 -1.75 -13.93
C GLU A 137 -9.84 -2.79 -12.94
N VAL A 138 -10.41 -2.85 -11.73
CA VAL A 138 -10.04 -3.84 -10.70
C VAL A 138 -10.33 -5.26 -11.21
N ARG A 139 -11.53 -5.51 -11.73
CA ARG A 139 -11.89 -6.83 -12.28
C ARG A 139 -10.97 -7.23 -13.42
N TYR A 140 -10.68 -6.31 -14.35
CA TYR A 140 -9.73 -6.57 -15.43
C TYR A 140 -8.35 -6.96 -14.90
N ALA A 141 -7.79 -6.22 -13.93
CA ALA A 141 -6.48 -6.56 -13.35
C ALA A 141 -6.45 -7.97 -12.75
N LEU A 142 -7.50 -8.34 -12.02
CA LEU A 142 -7.64 -9.67 -11.41
C LEU A 142 -7.77 -10.78 -12.47
N GLU A 143 -8.57 -10.56 -13.50
CA GLU A 143 -8.73 -11.49 -14.64
C GLU A 143 -7.41 -11.69 -15.38
N GLN A 144 -6.53 -10.68 -15.43
CA GLN A 144 -5.18 -10.78 -15.96
C GLN A 144 -4.17 -11.42 -14.98
N GLY A 145 -4.60 -11.81 -13.79
CA GLY A 145 -3.77 -12.57 -12.85
C GLY A 145 -3.07 -11.73 -11.78
N ALA A 146 -3.52 -10.50 -11.51
CA ALA A 146 -3.04 -9.75 -10.37
C ALA A 146 -3.37 -10.46 -9.04
N ASP A 147 -2.40 -10.55 -8.14
CA ASP A 147 -2.55 -11.10 -6.79
C ASP A 147 -2.96 -10.00 -5.79
N GLU A 148 -2.65 -8.74 -6.11
CA GLU A 148 -2.81 -7.58 -5.22
C GLU A 148 -3.25 -6.35 -6.02
N ILE A 149 -4.13 -5.55 -5.44
CA ILE A 149 -4.64 -4.31 -6.04
C ILE A 149 -4.23 -3.13 -5.17
N ASP A 150 -3.51 -2.16 -5.76
CA ASP A 150 -3.14 -0.89 -5.15
C ASP A 150 -4.10 0.19 -5.67
N MET A 151 -5.23 0.42 -4.98
CA MET A 151 -6.19 1.48 -5.34
C MET A 151 -5.77 2.83 -4.75
N VAL A 152 -6.27 3.92 -5.32
CA VAL A 152 -6.12 5.27 -4.75
C VAL A 152 -7.50 5.85 -4.39
N ILE A 153 -7.59 6.51 -3.23
CA ILE A 153 -8.85 7.14 -2.77
C ILE A 153 -9.22 8.36 -3.63
N SER A 154 -10.50 8.69 -3.66
CA SER A 154 -11.01 9.96 -4.19
C SER A 154 -10.67 11.10 -3.22
N ARG A 155 -9.44 11.64 -3.34
CA ARG A 155 -8.89 12.67 -2.42
C ARG A 155 -9.75 13.93 -2.35
N GLY A 156 -10.30 14.37 -3.49
CA GLY A 156 -11.20 15.52 -3.54
C GLY A 156 -12.40 15.34 -2.63
N LYS A 157 -13.06 14.19 -2.69
CA LYS A 157 -14.20 13.85 -1.81
C LYS A 157 -13.79 13.82 -0.34
N PHE A 158 -12.62 13.24 -0.03
CA PHE A 158 -12.10 13.26 1.33
C PHE A 158 -11.90 14.68 1.85
N LEU A 159 -11.26 15.55 1.05
CA LEU A 159 -10.96 16.94 1.43
C LEU A 159 -12.22 17.84 1.55
N GLU A 160 -13.31 17.48 0.88
CA GLU A 160 -14.65 18.09 1.04
C GLU A 160 -15.38 17.59 2.30
N GLY A 161 -14.85 16.60 3.00
CA GLY A 161 -15.50 15.98 4.15
C GLY A 161 -16.51 14.87 3.82
N ASN A 162 -16.59 14.44 2.56
CA ASN A 162 -17.46 13.36 2.09
C ASN A 162 -16.91 11.97 2.46
N TYR A 163 -16.62 11.76 3.73
CA TYR A 163 -15.94 10.57 4.25
C TYR A 163 -16.73 9.27 4.00
N GLN A 164 -18.07 9.33 4.03
CA GLN A 164 -18.90 8.17 3.75
C GLN A 164 -18.73 7.68 2.31
N GLU A 165 -18.67 8.59 1.34
CA GLU A 165 -18.45 8.21 -0.06
C GLU A 165 -17.08 7.56 -0.26
N VAL A 166 -16.03 8.06 0.43
CA VAL A 166 -14.68 7.46 0.38
C VAL A 166 -14.70 6.05 0.99
N PHE A 167 -15.39 5.88 2.12
CA PHE A 167 -15.58 4.57 2.75
C PHE A 167 -16.30 3.60 1.81
N ASP A 168 -17.43 4.01 1.22
CA ASP A 168 -18.23 3.16 0.35
C ASP A 168 -17.47 2.78 -0.93
N GLU A 169 -16.67 3.69 -1.49
CA GLU A 169 -15.79 3.44 -2.62
C GLU A 169 -14.75 2.36 -2.30
N ILE A 170 -14.03 2.49 -1.18
CA ILE A 170 -13.02 1.51 -0.75
C ILE A 170 -13.68 0.15 -0.50
N LYS A 171 -14.83 0.15 0.17
CA LYS A 171 -15.59 -1.07 0.46
C LYS A 171 -16.03 -1.78 -0.81
N ALA A 172 -16.57 -1.05 -1.79
CA ALA A 172 -16.97 -1.64 -3.08
C ALA A 172 -15.77 -2.26 -3.83
N ILE A 173 -14.60 -1.59 -3.79
CA ILE A 173 -13.37 -2.12 -4.36
C ILE A 173 -12.87 -3.33 -3.58
N ARG A 174 -12.93 -3.33 -2.23
CA ARG A 174 -12.61 -4.51 -1.40
C ARG A 174 -13.44 -5.72 -1.80
N GLU A 175 -14.75 -5.52 -1.98
CA GLU A 175 -15.66 -6.59 -2.40
C GLU A 175 -15.30 -7.11 -3.80
N ALA A 176 -14.92 -6.23 -4.72
CA ALA A 176 -14.48 -6.61 -6.07
C ALA A 176 -13.14 -7.36 -6.08
N CYS A 177 -12.25 -7.11 -5.11
CA CYS A 177 -10.97 -7.81 -5.00
C CYS A 177 -11.09 -9.27 -4.57
N ALA A 178 -12.23 -9.72 -4.06
CA ALA A 178 -12.43 -11.07 -3.56
C ALA A 178 -11.28 -11.53 -2.62
N ASN A 179 -10.45 -12.48 -3.04
CA ASN A 179 -9.33 -13.02 -2.26
C ASN A 179 -7.99 -12.28 -2.49
N ALA A 180 -7.92 -11.36 -3.43
CA ALA A 180 -6.71 -10.56 -3.67
C ALA A 180 -6.50 -9.53 -2.57
N HIS A 181 -5.26 -9.22 -2.24
CA HIS A 181 -4.97 -8.17 -1.26
C HIS A 181 -5.30 -6.78 -1.79
N LEU A 182 -5.99 -6.00 -0.98
CA LEU A 182 -6.27 -4.60 -1.27
C LEU A 182 -5.33 -3.68 -0.49
N LYS A 183 -4.55 -2.86 -1.21
CA LYS A 183 -3.74 -1.78 -0.64
C LYS A 183 -4.38 -0.44 -1.02
N VAL A 184 -4.70 0.36 -0.01
CA VAL A 184 -5.39 1.65 -0.19
C VAL A 184 -4.39 2.79 -0.10
N ILE A 185 -4.15 3.47 -1.24
CA ILE A 185 -3.28 4.65 -1.32
C ILE A 185 -4.05 5.86 -0.83
N LEU A 186 -3.53 6.49 0.22
CA LEU A 186 -4.13 7.69 0.82
C LEU A 186 -3.68 8.98 0.14
N GLU A 187 -2.50 8.98 -0.51
CA GLU A 187 -1.81 10.15 -1.08
C GLU A 187 -1.54 11.22 -0.01
N THR A 188 -0.78 10.84 0.98
CA THR A 188 -0.53 11.63 2.20
C THR A 188 0.00 13.04 1.95
N GLY A 189 0.75 13.24 0.86
CA GLY A 189 1.27 14.56 0.48
C GLY A 189 0.17 15.56 0.10
N GLU A 190 -1.00 15.11 -0.37
CA GLU A 190 -2.17 15.96 -0.65
C GLU A 190 -3.12 16.10 0.55
N LEU A 191 -3.10 15.16 1.49
CA LEU A 191 -3.87 15.25 2.75
C LEU A 191 -3.28 16.27 3.72
N LYS A 192 -1.98 16.53 3.65
CA LYS A 192 -1.20 17.59 4.29
C LYS A 192 -1.09 17.53 5.82
N THR A 193 -2.16 17.27 6.56
CA THR A 193 -2.16 17.31 8.03
C THR A 193 -2.16 15.90 8.63
N ALA A 194 -1.55 15.76 9.80
CA ALA A 194 -1.56 14.50 10.55
C ALA A 194 -2.99 14.02 10.84
N ASP A 195 -3.90 14.96 11.14
CA ASP A 195 -5.31 14.63 11.41
C ASP A 195 -6.03 14.06 10.18
N ASN A 196 -5.81 14.65 8.99
CA ASN A 196 -6.37 14.12 7.75
C ASN A 196 -5.80 12.74 7.39
N ILE A 197 -4.48 12.55 7.56
CA ILE A 197 -3.82 11.26 7.30
C ILE A 197 -4.37 10.19 8.26
N TYR A 198 -4.54 10.53 9.54
CA TYR A 198 -5.09 9.63 10.53
C TYR A 198 -6.54 9.23 10.21
N LYS A 199 -7.40 10.21 9.89
CA LYS A 199 -8.80 9.96 9.49
C LYS A 199 -8.90 9.12 8.21
N ALA A 200 -8.10 9.42 7.19
CA ALA A 200 -8.08 8.62 5.96
C ALA A 200 -7.62 7.18 6.23
N SER A 201 -6.65 7.00 7.15
CA SER A 201 -6.22 5.67 7.59
C SER A 201 -7.34 4.92 8.28
N GLN A 202 -8.07 5.55 9.21
CA GLN A 202 -9.22 4.95 9.89
C GLN A 202 -10.32 4.52 8.89
N ILE A 203 -10.62 5.37 7.90
CA ILE A 203 -11.62 5.08 6.86
C ILE A 203 -11.18 3.86 6.05
N ALA A 204 -9.94 3.84 5.56
CA ALA A 204 -9.42 2.73 4.76
C ALA A 204 -9.42 1.40 5.53
N ILE A 205 -8.96 1.42 6.77
CA ILE A 205 -8.95 0.26 7.67
C ILE A 205 -10.38 -0.24 7.92
N ALA A 206 -11.31 0.64 8.24
CA ALA A 206 -12.70 0.29 8.51
C ALA A 206 -13.43 -0.26 7.28
N ALA A 207 -13.06 0.22 6.08
CA ALA A 207 -13.61 -0.27 4.81
C ALA A 207 -13.01 -1.62 4.36
N GLY A 208 -12.03 -2.17 5.08
CA GLY A 208 -11.49 -3.50 4.87
C GLY A 208 -10.20 -3.55 4.06
N ALA A 209 -9.39 -2.50 4.07
CA ALA A 209 -8.05 -2.51 3.50
C ALA A 209 -7.17 -3.58 4.18
N ASP A 210 -6.46 -4.39 3.40
CA ASP A 210 -5.42 -5.29 3.92
C ASP A 210 -4.14 -4.50 4.22
N PHE A 211 -3.86 -3.47 3.38
CA PHE A 211 -2.77 -2.52 3.57
C PHE A 211 -3.28 -1.09 3.43
N ILE A 212 -2.72 -0.17 4.22
CA ILE A 212 -2.75 1.25 3.89
C ILE A 212 -1.40 1.66 3.30
N LYS A 213 -1.43 2.47 2.23
CA LYS A 213 -0.25 2.88 1.47
C LYS A 213 -0.16 4.41 1.44
N THR A 214 1.05 4.95 1.59
CA THR A 214 1.22 6.41 1.67
C THR A 214 0.87 7.12 0.37
N SER A 215 1.43 6.68 -0.76
CA SER A 215 1.50 7.54 -1.95
C SER A 215 1.48 6.77 -3.27
N THR A 216 1.08 7.46 -4.33
CA THR A 216 1.17 6.96 -5.71
C THR A 216 2.59 6.96 -6.27
N GLY A 217 3.45 7.86 -5.78
CA GLY A 217 4.75 8.15 -6.40
C GLY A 217 4.67 9.13 -7.57
N LYS A 218 3.50 9.72 -7.84
CA LYS A 218 3.24 10.61 -9.00
C LYS A 218 3.03 12.08 -8.61
N ILE A 219 3.24 12.42 -7.34
CA ILE A 219 3.22 13.80 -6.83
C ILE A 219 4.58 14.16 -6.21
N ALA A 220 4.78 15.45 -5.92
CA ALA A 220 6.08 15.95 -5.43
C ALA A 220 6.42 15.44 -4.02
N VAL A 221 5.44 15.36 -3.11
CA VAL A 221 5.62 14.90 -1.72
C VAL A 221 5.01 13.52 -1.57
N ASN A 222 5.85 12.53 -1.29
CA ASN A 222 5.43 11.13 -1.15
C ASN A 222 5.55 10.66 0.32
N ALA A 223 6.07 9.45 0.55
CA ALA A 223 6.26 8.93 1.90
C ALA A 223 7.23 9.80 2.71
N THR A 224 6.79 10.27 3.87
CA THR A 224 7.64 10.93 4.87
C THR A 224 7.61 10.15 6.17
N PRO A 225 8.64 10.23 7.03
CA PRO A 225 8.61 9.61 8.37
C PRO A 225 7.39 10.05 9.20
N GLU A 226 6.94 11.30 9.05
CA GLU A 226 5.78 11.86 9.73
C GLU A 226 4.48 11.18 9.30
N SER A 227 4.20 11.16 7.99
CA SER A 227 3.01 10.51 7.45
C SER A 227 3.00 9.01 7.76
N PHE A 228 4.16 8.38 7.70
CA PHE A 228 4.34 6.97 8.03
C PHE A 228 4.02 6.69 9.50
N LEU A 229 4.56 7.48 10.44
CA LEU A 229 4.29 7.33 11.87
C LEU A 229 2.80 7.48 12.18
N VAL A 230 2.14 8.49 11.60
CA VAL A 230 0.69 8.72 11.78
C VAL A 230 -0.13 7.51 11.31
N MET A 231 0.22 6.92 10.17
CA MET A 231 -0.44 5.74 9.64
C MET A 231 -0.18 4.49 10.50
N LEU A 232 1.03 4.32 11.04
CA LEU A 232 1.33 3.24 11.98
C LEU A 232 0.52 3.37 13.28
N ASP A 233 0.33 4.59 13.78
CA ASP A 233 -0.50 4.83 14.98
C ASP A 233 -1.96 4.44 14.72
N ALA A 234 -2.50 4.68 13.51
CA ALA A 234 -3.84 4.23 13.16
C ALA A 234 -3.95 2.69 13.10
N ILE A 235 -2.93 2.02 12.55
CA ILE A 235 -2.86 0.55 12.54
C ILE A 235 -2.79 0.01 13.96
N LYS A 236 -1.94 0.60 14.81
CA LYS A 236 -1.77 0.21 16.21
C LYS A 236 -3.07 0.34 16.99
N ALA A 237 -3.74 1.50 16.90
CA ALA A 237 -5.02 1.74 17.56
C ALA A 237 -6.10 0.74 17.12
N HIS A 238 -6.15 0.42 15.81
CA HIS A 238 -7.06 -0.61 15.30
C HIS A 238 -6.74 -1.99 15.88
N TYR A 239 -5.46 -2.39 15.89
CA TYR A 239 -5.05 -3.70 16.42
C TYR A 239 -5.33 -3.82 17.92
N GLU A 240 -5.03 -2.79 18.71
CA GLU A 240 -5.31 -2.77 20.14
C GLU A 240 -6.82 -2.90 20.44
N LYS A 241 -7.67 -2.31 19.60
CA LYS A 241 -9.13 -2.35 19.73
C LYS A 241 -9.76 -3.66 19.25
N THR A 242 -9.22 -4.28 18.21
CA THR A 242 -9.89 -5.37 17.49
C THR A 242 -9.13 -6.70 17.46
N GLY A 243 -7.84 -6.69 17.74
CA GLY A 243 -6.94 -7.82 17.53
C GLY A 243 -6.65 -8.14 16.06
N LYS A 244 -7.17 -7.37 15.10
CA LYS A 244 -6.97 -7.59 13.66
C LYS A 244 -5.78 -6.80 13.16
N MET A 245 -4.91 -7.46 12.41
CA MET A 245 -3.75 -6.82 11.79
C MET A 245 -4.15 -6.15 10.47
N VAL A 246 -3.62 -4.97 10.25
CA VAL A 246 -3.61 -4.28 8.96
C VAL A 246 -2.16 -3.96 8.64
N SER A 247 -1.78 -4.03 7.39
CA SER A 247 -0.42 -3.94 6.93
C SER A 247 -0.08 -2.54 6.40
N MET A 248 1.21 -2.23 6.28
CA MET A 248 1.69 -0.91 5.90
C MET A 248 2.59 -0.94 4.68
N LYS A 249 2.37 0.02 3.74
CA LYS A 249 3.25 0.20 2.57
C LYS A 249 3.62 1.68 2.38
N PRO A 250 4.79 2.16 2.85
CA PRO A 250 5.33 3.42 2.37
C PRO A 250 5.76 3.29 0.91
N ALA A 251 5.55 4.33 0.10
CA ALA A 251 5.88 4.34 -1.32
C ALA A 251 6.24 5.75 -1.80
N GLY A 252 7.20 5.81 -2.75
CA GLY A 252 7.72 7.05 -3.30
C GLY A 252 8.72 7.76 -2.35
N GLY A 253 9.82 8.26 -2.91
CA GLY A 253 10.84 8.99 -2.17
C GLY A 253 11.86 8.14 -1.39
N ILE A 254 11.62 6.84 -1.20
CA ILE A 254 12.55 5.95 -0.51
C ILE A 254 13.51 5.35 -1.54
N SER A 255 14.68 5.95 -1.72
CA SER A 255 15.60 5.62 -2.80
C SER A 255 17.01 5.17 -2.35
N ASP A 256 17.25 5.11 -1.04
CA ASP A 256 18.52 4.70 -0.45
C ASP A 256 18.31 3.85 0.81
N PRO A 257 19.32 2.99 1.18
CA PRO A 257 19.21 2.09 2.30
C PRO A 257 19.04 2.80 3.64
N GLU A 258 19.67 3.94 3.86
CA GLU A 258 19.63 4.70 5.11
C GLU A 258 18.21 5.17 5.40
N THR A 259 17.55 5.75 4.39
CA THR A 259 16.13 6.12 4.47
C THR A 259 15.25 4.91 4.75
N ALA A 260 15.46 3.79 4.05
CA ALA A 260 14.68 2.57 4.27
C ALA A 260 14.87 2.00 5.69
N LEU A 261 16.10 1.98 6.22
CA LEU A 261 16.41 1.55 7.59
C LEU A 261 15.72 2.42 8.63
N LYS A 262 15.60 3.74 8.38
CA LYS A 262 14.85 4.65 9.25
C LYS A 262 13.37 4.27 9.31
N PHE A 263 12.72 3.98 8.18
CA PHE A 263 11.33 3.52 8.14
C PHE A 263 11.16 2.19 8.90
N VAL A 264 12.08 1.25 8.71
CA VAL A 264 12.07 -0.05 9.41
C VAL A 264 12.26 0.12 10.91
N SER A 265 13.11 1.05 11.36
CA SER A 265 13.27 1.37 12.79
C SER A 265 11.99 1.94 13.39
N ILE A 266 11.30 2.84 12.69
CA ILE A 266 10.01 3.38 13.14
C ILE A 266 8.96 2.26 13.21
N LEU A 267 8.85 1.43 12.17
CA LEU A 267 7.92 0.29 12.15
C LEU A 267 8.11 -0.62 13.37
N ALA A 268 9.36 -1.05 13.61
CA ALA A 268 9.72 -1.96 14.69
C ALA A 268 9.36 -1.40 16.09
N ASN A 269 9.59 -0.10 16.31
CA ASN A 269 9.29 0.54 17.59
C ASN A 269 7.81 0.85 17.81
N VAL A 270 7.01 1.00 16.75
CA VAL A 270 5.57 1.32 16.86
C VAL A 270 4.72 0.05 16.89
N LEU A 271 4.93 -0.86 15.94
CA LEU A 271 4.09 -2.05 15.76
C LEU A 271 4.71 -3.35 16.29
N GLY A 272 6.03 -3.38 16.47
CA GLY A 272 6.73 -4.55 17.01
C GLY A 272 7.01 -5.64 15.98
N GLU A 273 7.56 -6.75 16.48
CA GLU A 273 8.07 -7.86 15.66
C GLU A 273 7.05 -8.50 14.72
N LYS A 274 5.78 -8.56 15.14
CA LYS A 274 4.71 -9.20 14.37
C LYS A 274 4.49 -8.59 12.98
N TRP A 275 4.93 -7.35 12.75
CA TRP A 275 4.87 -6.69 11.43
C TRP A 275 6.16 -6.76 10.64
N MET A 276 7.18 -7.46 11.18
CA MET A 276 8.50 -7.55 10.55
C MET A 276 8.60 -8.72 9.54
N ASP A 277 7.65 -8.79 8.61
CA ASP A 277 7.65 -9.72 7.48
C ASP A 277 7.02 -9.06 6.23
N ASN A 278 7.17 -9.69 5.06
CA ASN A 278 6.68 -9.15 3.80
C ASN A 278 5.17 -9.33 3.57
N THR A 279 4.45 -9.96 4.48
CA THR A 279 2.97 -10.05 4.46
C THR A 279 2.34 -8.87 5.18
N HIS A 280 3.10 -8.22 6.10
CA HIS A 280 2.59 -7.11 6.91
C HIS A 280 3.29 -5.78 6.61
N PHE A 281 4.43 -5.81 5.93
CA PHE A 281 5.17 -4.60 5.55
C PHE A 281 5.68 -4.70 4.12
N ARG A 282 5.50 -3.63 3.34
CA ARG A 282 6.04 -3.48 1.99
C ARG A 282 6.67 -2.12 1.81
N ILE A 283 7.53 -1.98 0.82
CA ILE A 283 8.11 -0.71 0.36
C ILE A 283 7.91 -0.61 -1.15
N GLY A 284 7.16 0.41 -1.59
CA GLY A 284 7.02 0.69 -3.02
C GLY A 284 8.24 1.43 -3.55
N ALA A 285 9.07 0.78 -4.35
CA ALA A 285 10.31 1.38 -4.84
C ALA A 285 10.74 0.83 -6.22
N SER A 286 11.54 1.62 -6.96
CA SER A 286 12.17 1.21 -8.23
C SER A 286 13.69 1.09 -8.12
N ARG A 287 14.35 2.08 -7.50
CA ARG A 287 15.82 2.21 -7.44
C ARG A 287 16.44 1.68 -6.16
N LEU A 288 15.68 1.59 -5.07
CA LEU A 288 16.15 1.14 -3.76
C LEU A 288 16.72 -0.28 -3.80
N ALA A 289 16.07 -1.18 -4.54
CA ALA A 289 16.38 -2.61 -4.52
C ALA A 289 17.86 -2.92 -4.83
N ASN A 290 18.43 -2.30 -5.88
CA ASN A 290 19.85 -2.49 -6.23
C ASN A 290 20.77 -2.05 -5.09
N LYS A 291 20.53 -0.84 -4.56
CA LYS A 291 21.38 -0.27 -3.51
C LYS A 291 21.35 -1.10 -2.22
N VAL A 292 20.18 -1.66 -1.89
CA VAL A 292 20.05 -2.54 -0.73
C VAL A 292 20.73 -3.88 -1.01
N PHE A 293 20.57 -4.45 -2.20
CA PHE A 293 21.20 -5.70 -2.60
C PHE A 293 22.74 -5.60 -2.58
N ASP A 294 23.29 -4.47 -3.07
CA ASP A 294 24.74 -4.21 -3.08
C ASP A 294 25.31 -4.01 -1.65
N LYS A 295 24.47 -3.61 -0.70
CA LYS A 295 24.87 -3.42 0.71
C LYS A 295 24.86 -4.72 1.54
N ILE A 296 24.17 -5.77 1.07
CA ILE A 296 24.12 -7.07 1.75
C ILE A 296 25.43 -7.83 1.50
N GLN A 297 26.04 -8.26 2.58
CA GLN A 297 27.27 -9.08 2.58
C GLN A 297 26.95 -10.58 2.62
#